data_c665b5ce871bcfca1127c47857a9aa2c
#
_entry.id   c665b5ce871bcfca1127c47857a9aa2c
#
_cell.length_a   1.000
_cell.length_b   1.000
_cell.length_c   1.000
_cell.angle_alpha   90.00
_cell.angle_beta   90.00
_cell.angle_gamma   90.00
#
_symmetry.space_group_name_H-M   'P 1'
#
loop_
_entity.id
_entity.type
_entity.pdbx_description
1 polymer ?
#
loop_
_entity_poly.entity_id
_entity_poly.type
_entity_poly.pdbx_seq_one_letter_code
_entity_poly.pdbx_strand_id
1 'polypeptide(L)'
;SAWFMGENSGMPVRCLSDPWQYGQPAALYDRYYYPETDLPVIDNDYGGVHINCSLIGYVGYQLCAQGMSKDQAFGLWMGMLRLMTPKSGYQEVREALKFSAQIRGMGEDWQDKIDEVCRKAGY
;
A
#
# COMPACT_ATOMS: atom_id res chain seq x y z
N SER A 1 19.12 -2.18 0.24
CA SER A 1 18.17 -1.16 0.72
C SER A 1 17.13 -1.79 1.64
N ALA A 2 16.73 -1.06 2.66
CA ALA A 2 15.71 -1.53 3.61
C ALA A 2 14.31 -1.73 2.98
N TRP A 3 14.12 -1.32 1.72
CA TRP A 3 12.83 -1.34 1.02
C TRP A 3 12.71 -2.44 -0.03
N PHE A 4 13.76 -3.23 -0.24
CA PHE A 4 13.67 -4.41 -1.09
C PHE A 4 13.10 -5.60 -0.34
N MET A 5 12.32 -6.41 -1.03
CA MET A 5 11.85 -7.71 -0.54
C MET A 5 12.58 -8.82 -1.29
N GLY A 6 13.17 -9.73 -0.53
CA GLY A 6 13.92 -10.86 -1.09
C GLY A 6 15.36 -10.53 -1.45
N GLU A 7 15.92 -9.42 -0.99
CA GLU A 7 17.29 -9.03 -1.32
C GLU A 7 18.34 -10.07 -0.87
N ASN A 8 18.11 -10.71 0.27
CA ASN A 8 19.02 -11.73 0.80
C ASN A 8 18.97 -13.06 0.04
N SER A 9 17.96 -13.26 -0.80
CA SER A 9 17.86 -14.46 -1.65
C SER A 9 18.66 -14.31 -2.96
N GLY A 10 19.21 -13.12 -3.23
CA GLY A 10 19.83 -12.80 -4.51
C GLY A 10 18.83 -12.55 -5.64
N MET A 11 17.53 -12.66 -5.37
CA MET A 11 16.46 -12.44 -6.34
C MET A 11 15.35 -11.58 -5.71
N PRO A 12 15.59 -10.27 -5.53
CA PRO A 12 14.57 -9.40 -5.00
C PRO A 12 13.35 -9.36 -5.93
N VAL A 13 12.15 -9.46 -5.35
CA VAL A 13 10.90 -9.56 -6.11
C VAL A 13 10.14 -8.26 -6.16
N ARG A 14 10.46 -7.31 -5.30
CA ARG A 14 9.89 -5.97 -5.32
C ARG A 14 10.71 -4.96 -4.53
N CYS A 15 10.51 -3.69 -4.87
CA CYS A 15 11.05 -2.57 -4.10
C CYS A 15 9.89 -1.66 -3.70
N LEU A 16 9.67 -1.49 -2.39
CA LEU A 16 8.55 -0.68 -1.90
C LEU A 16 8.75 0.82 -2.13
N SER A 17 10.02 1.26 -2.25
CA SER A 17 10.33 2.67 -2.55
C SER A 17 10.30 3.00 -4.04
N ASP A 18 10.38 1.99 -4.90
CA ASP A 18 10.34 2.15 -6.36
C ASP A 18 9.75 0.91 -7.01
N PRO A 19 8.41 0.77 -6.97
CA PRO A 19 7.75 -0.42 -7.53
C PRO A 19 7.93 -0.56 -9.04
N TRP A 20 8.19 0.54 -9.75
CA TRP A 20 8.37 0.51 -11.21
C TRP A 20 9.55 -0.35 -11.66
N GLN A 21 10.59 -0.51 -10.83
CA GLN A 21 11.72 -1.38 -11.13
C GLN A 21 11.28 -2.82 -11.43
N TYR A 22 10.14 -3.23 -10.88
CA TYR A 22 9.60 -4.59 -11.03
C TYR A 22 8.29 -4.61 -11.83
N GLY A 23 7.99 -3.53 -12.56
CA GLY A 23 6.77 -3.44 -13.34
C GLY A 23 5.50 -3.43 -12.48
N GLN A 24 5.58 -2.86 -11.28
CA GLN A 24 4.47 -2.80 -10.32
C GLN A 24 4.00 -1.35 -10.14
N PRO A 25 2.70 -1.12 -9.89
CA PRO A 25 2.15 0.23 -9.81
C PRO A 25 2.42 0.91 -8.48
N ALA A 26 2.58 2.23 -8.52
CA ALA A 26 2.63 3.10 -7.35
C ALA A 26 1.30 3.84 -7.12
N ALA A 27 0.42 3.86 -8.12
CA ALA A 27 -0.87 4.54 -8.08
C ALA A 27 -1.89 3.82 -8.95
N LEU A 28 -3.18 4.04 -8.68
CA LEU A 28 -4.28 3.44 -9.44
C LEU A 28 -4.31 3.89 -10.91
N TYR A 29 -3.79 5.07 -11.21
CA TYR A 29 -3.69 5.59 -12.56
C TYR A 29 -2.37 5.23 -13.28
N ASP A 30 -1.54 4.41 -12.62
CA ASP A 30 -0.25 3.98 -13.16
C ASP A 30 -0.46 2.97 -14.30
N ARG A 31 0.41 3.03 -15.32
CA ARG A 31 0.37 2.10 -16.44
C ARG A 31 0.56 0.63 -16.04
N TYR A 32 1.18 0.38 -14.90
CA TYR A 32 1.38 -0.97 -14.36
C TYR A 32 0.20 -1.46 -13.54
N TYR A 33 -0.81 -0.62 -13.30
CA TYR A 33 -2.00 -1.04 -12.57
C TYR A 33 -2.77 -2.10 -13.36
N TYR A 34 -3.09 -3.19 -12.70
CA TYR A 34 -3.87 -4.27 -13.28
C TYR A 34 -5.34 -4.03 -12.97
N PRO A 35 -6.20 -3.86 -13.99
CA PRO A 35 -7.61 -3.54 -13.75
C PRO A 35 -8.36 -4.71 -13.09
N GLU A 36 -9.42 -4.38 -12.39
CA GLU A 36 -10.32 -5.37 -11.82
C GLU A 36 -10.89 -6.27 -12.94
N THR A 37 -11.15 -7.51 -12.60
CA THR A 37 -11.72 -8.49 -13.51
C THR A 37 -12.73 -9.36 -12.78
N ASP A 38 -13.84 -9.68 -13.46
CA ASP A 38 -14.83 -10.63 -12.98
C ASP A 38 -14.37 -12.08 -13.15
N LEU A 39 -13.27 -12.28 -13.88
CA LEU A 39 -12.75 -13.62 -14.19
C LEU A 39 -11.24 -13.70 -13.79
N PRO A 40 -10.94 -13.80 -12.50
CA PRO A 40 -9.56 -13.90 -12.04
C PRO A 40 -8.98 -15.27 -12.41
N VAL A 41 -7.91 -15.25 -13.24
CA VAL A 41 -7.19 -16.45 -13.67
C VAL A 41 -5.69 -16.21 -13.59
N ILE A 42 -4.90 -17.29 -13.71
CA ILE A 42 -3.42 -17.20 -13.59
C ILE A 42 -2.84 -16.22 -14.62
N ASP A 43 -3.38 -16.17 -15.83
CA ASP A 43 -2.87 -15.34 -16.92
C ASP A 43 -3.04 -13.84 -16.66
N ASN A 44 -3.97 -13.44 -15.81
CA ASN A 44 -4.16 -12.05 -15.41
C ASN A 44 -3.77 -11.81 -13.94
N ASP A 45 -2.88 -12.66 -13.40
CA ASP A 45 -2.44 -12.58 -12.00
C ASP A 45 -3.63 -12.58 -11.02
N TYR A 46 -4.66 -13.36 -11.32
CA TYR A 46 -5.90 -13.41 -10.53
C TYR A 46 -6.52 -12.04 -10.28
N GLY A 47 -6.48 -11.16 -11.29
CA GLY A 47 -6.92 -9.77 -11.18
C GLY A 47 -5.84 -8.84 -10.64
N GLY A 48 -4.58 -9.19 -10.81
CA GLY A 48 -3.45 -8.36 -10.44
C GLY A 48 -3.09 -8.38 -8.96
N VAL A 49 -3.46 -9.44 -8.23
CA VAL A 49 -3.27 -9.47 -6.76
C VAL A 49 -1.81 -9.33 -6.33
N HIS A 50 -0.86 -9.95 -7.04
CA HIS A 50 0.56 -9.86 -6.72
C HIS A 50 1.23 -8.60 -7.28
N ILE A 51 0.67 -8.05 -8.37
CA ILE A 51 1.16 -6.83 -9.02
C ILE A 51 0.67 -5.60 -8.25
N ASN A 52 -0.64 -5.52 -8.01
CA ASN A 52 -1.27 -4.36 -7.39
C ASN A 52 -1.01 -4.23 -5.88
N CYS A 53 -0.54 -5.28 -5.21
CA CYS A 53 -0.22 -5.19 -3.78
C CYS A 53 0.89 -4.17 -3.48
N SER A 54 1.66 -3.78 -4.48
CA SER A 54 2.67 -2.72 -4.37
C SER A 54 2.06 -1.34 -4.07
N LEU A 55 0.80 -1.11 -4.44
CA LEU A 55 0.09 0.14 -4.15
C LEU A 55 0.07 0.43 -2.65
N ILE A 56 -0.33 -0.55 -1.86
CA ILE A 56 -0.39 -0.42 -0.41
C ILE A 56 1.01 -0.34 0.21
N GLY A 57 1.95 -1.12 -0.31
CA GLY A 57 3.34 -1.07 0.14
C GLY A 57 4.00 0.28 -0.12
N TYR A 58 3.73 0.90 -1.26
CA TYR A 58 4.27 2.21 -1.60
C TYR A 58 3.70 3.32 -0.71
N VAL A 59 2.43 3.27 -0.36
CA VAL A 59 1.83 4.19 0.62
C VAL A 59 2.56 4.09 1.96
N GLY A 60 2.85 2.87 2.42
CA GLY A 60 3.64 2.65 3.63
C GLY A 60 5.03 3.26 3.56
N TYR A 61 5.71 3.05 2.44
CA TYR A 61 7.01 3.69 2.20
C TYR A 61 6.91 5.21 2.27
N GLN A 62 5.92 5.81 1.59
CA GLN A 62 5.75 7.27 1.56
C GLN A 62 5.53 7.85 2.97
N LEU A 63 4.77 7.20 3.82
CA LEU A 63 4.56 7.65 5.19
C LEU A 63 5.86 7.55 6.02
N CYS A 64 6.62 6.47 5.86
CA CYS A 64 7.91 6.33 6.52
C CYS A 64 8.92 7.37 6.01
N ALA A 65 8.90 7.70 4.73
CA ALA A 65 9.74 8.76 4.16
C ALA A 65 9.41 10.15 4.75
N GLN A 66 8.19 10.34 5.24
CA GLN A 66 7.77 11.57 5.92
C GLN A 66 8.00 11.54 7.44
N GLY A 67 8.68 10.53 7.94
CA GLY A 67 9.10 10.46 9.34
C GLY A 67 8.33 9.48 10.22
N MET A 68 7.38 8.72 9.68
CA MET A 68 6.72 7.67 10.45
C MET A 68 7.71 6.57 10.78
N SER A 69 7.77 6.16 12.05
CA SER A 69 8.62 5.05 12.46
C SER A 69 8.07 3.71 11.95
N LYS A 70 8.93 2.69 11.86
CA LYS A 70 8.50 1.34 11.49
C LYS A 70 7.46 0.78 12.44
N ASP A 71 7.61 1.04 13.74
CA ASP A 71 6.66 0.58 14.76
C ASP A 71 5.30 1.28 14.61
N GLN A 72 5.30 2.57 14.33
CA GLN A 72 4.06 3.30 14.03
C GLN A 72 3.39 2.76 12.78
N ALA A 73 4.15 2.55 11.71
CA ALA A 73 3.64 2.00 10.47
C ALA A 73 3.07 0.60 10.67
N PHE A 74 3.78 -0.27 11.39
CA PHE A 74 3.31 -1.61 11.70
C PHE A 74 1.96 -1.58 12.43
N GLY A 75 1.86 -0.80 13.49
CA GLY A 75 0.63 -0.67 14.26
C GLY A 75 -0.52 -0.09 13.43
N LEU A 76 -0.22 0.90 12.59
CA LEU A 76 -1.19 1.52 11.69
C LEU A 76 -1.76 0.50 10.71
N TRP A 77 -0.90 -0.31 10.08
CA TRP A 77 -1.30 -1.36 9.15
C TRP A 77 -2.09 -2.48 9.83
N MET A 78 -1.66 -2.93 10.99
CA MET A 78 -2.39 -3.95 11.75
C MET A 78 -3.80 -3.47 12.11
N GLY A 79 -3.95 -2.21 12.49
CA GLY A 79 -5.27 -1.60 12.75
C GLY A 79 -6.12 -1.52 11.48
N MET A 80 -5.53 -1.13 10.37
CA MET A 80 -6.19 -1.09 9.07
C MET A 80 -6.69 -2.48 8.64
N LEU A 81 -5.83 -3.49 8.73
CA LEU A 81 -6.18 -4.85 8.33
C LEU A 81 -7.37 -5.42 9.12
N ARG A 82 -7.49 -5.07 10.40
CA ARG A 82 -8.62 -5.51 11.23
C ARG A 82 -9.95 -4.91 10.78
N LEU A 83 -9.94 -3.83 10.02
CA LEU A 83 -11.12 -3.15 9.51
C LEU A 83 -11.49 -3.60 8.08
N MET A 84 -10.62 -4.36 7.43
CA MET A 84 -10.87 -4.82 6.07
C MET A 84 -11.90 -5.95 6.04
N THR A 85 -12.69 -5.95 4.97
CA THR A 85 -13.64 -7.03 4.64
C THR A 85 -13.33 -7.55 3.24
N PRO A 86 -13.88 -8.70 2.83
CA PRO A 86 -13.69 -9.19 1.46
C PRO A 86 -14.17 -8.24 0.36
N LYS A 87 -14.99 -7.24 0.72
CA LYS A 87 -15.51 -6.24 -0.22
C LYS A 87 -14.76 -4.91 -0.15
N SER A 88 -13.73 -4.79 0.69
CA SER A 88 -12.97 -3.55 0.84
C SER A 88 -12.11 -3.28 -0.38
N GLY A 89 -12.18 -2.06 -0.91
CA GLY A 89 -11.32 -1.55 -1.95
C GLY A 89 -10.32 -0.53 -1.41
N TYR A 90 -9.65 0.20 -2.31
CA TYR A 90 -8.62 1.16 -1.91
C TYR A 90 -9.16 2.36 -1.14
N GLN A 91 -10.38 2.79 -1.44
CA GLN A 91 -11.01 3.87 -0.67
C GLN A 91 -11.24 3.47 0.78
N GLU A 92 -11.66 2.24 1.01
CA GLU A 92 -11.82 1.68 2.36
C GLU A 92 -10.48 1.53 3.07
N VAL A 93 -9.39 1.23 2.33
CA VAL A 93 -8.01 1.25 2.89
C VAL A 93 -7.66 2.64 3.42
N ARG A 94 -7.93 3.69 2.64
CA ARG A 94 -7.71 5.08 3.07
C ARG A 94 -8.48 5.41 4.34
N GLU A 95 -9.77 5.12 4.38
CA GLU A 95 -10.62 5.37 5.54
C GLU A 95 -10.14 4.58 6.76
N ALA A 96 -9.77 3.31 6.57
CA ALA A 96 -9.29 2.45 7.64
C ALA A 96 -7.94 2.90 8.19
N LEU A 97 -7.02 3.39 7.34
CA LEU A 97 -5.75 3.94 7.79
C LEU A 97 -5.98 5.19 8.66
N LYS A 98 -6.86 6.08 8.24
CA LYS A 98 -7.21 7.28 9.01
C LYS A 98 -7.82 6.92 10.36
N PHE A 99 -8.75 5.99 10.37
CA PHE A 99 -9.39 5.52 11.60
C PHE A 99 -8.39 4.84 12.54
N SER A 100 -7.53 3.99 12.00
CA SER A 100 -6.46 3.36 12.78
C SER A 100 -5.52 4.39 13.40
N ALA A 101 -5.14 5.42 12.65
CA ALA A 101 -4.32 6.52 13.17
C ALA A 101 -5.02 7.25 14.32
N GLN A 102 -6.30 7.50 14.19
CA GLN A 102 -7.10 8.16 15.22
C GLN A 102 -7.16 7.33 16.51
N ILE A 103 -7.45 6.03 16.41
CA ILE A 103 -7.47 5.12 17.55
C ILE A 103 -6.12 5.07 18.27
N ARG A 104 -5.02 5.12 17.50
CA ARG A 104 -3.66 5.08 18.04
C ARG A 104 -3.20 6.42 18.60
N GLY A 105 -4.06 7.44 18.61
CA GLY A 105 -3.72 8.77 19.13
C GLY A 105 -2.73 9.54 18.26
N MET A 106 -2.59 9.19 16.98
CA MET A 106 -1.78 9.94 16.04
C MET A 106 -2.48 11.25 15.70
N GLY A 107 -1.74 12.36 15.69
CA GLY A 107 -2.30 13.70 15.51
C GLY A 107 -2.86 13.96 14.12
N GLU A 108 -3.55 15.11 13.98
CA GLU A 108 -4.13 15.54 12.70
C GLU A 108 -3.13 15.63 11.57
N ASP A 109 -1.88 16.01 11.86
CA ASP A 109 -0.81 16.06 10.86
C ASP A 109 -0.62 14.70 10.18
N TRP A 110 -0.67 13.60 10.93
CA TRP A 110 -0.56 12.28 10.37
C TRP A 110 -1.80 11.89 9.57
N GLN A 111 -2.98 12.27 10.03
CA GLN A 111 -4.21 12.03 9.27
C GLN A 111 -4.20 12.77 7.94
N ASP A 112 -3.71 14.02 7.92
CA ASP A 112 -3.55 14.81 6.70
C ASP A 112 -2.52 14.19 5.75
N LYS A 113 -1.40 13.70 6.27
CA LYS A 113 -0.39 13.01 5.48
C LYS A 113 -0.90 11.71 4.87
N ILE A 114 -1.66 10.94 5.63
CA ILE A 114 -2.31 9.72 5.14
C ILE A 114 -3.27 10.07 4.00
N ASP A 115 -4.11 11.08 4.18
CA ASP A 115 -5.01 11.56 3.14
C ASP A 115 -4.27 11.96 1.87
N GLU A 116 -3.20 12.73 2.01
CA GLU A 116 -2.43 13.22 0.87
C GLU A 116 -1.75 12.06 0.12
N VAL A 117 -1.10 11.16 0.83
CA VAL A 117 -0.40 10.02 0.22
C VAL A 117 -1.39 9.10 -0.49
N CYS A 118 -2.53 8.79 0.13
CA CYS A 118 -3.57 7.96 -0.48
C CYS A 118 -4.19 8.66 -1.70
N ARG A 119 -4.48 9.96 -1.61
CA ARG A 119 -5.02 10.73 -2.72
C ARG A 119 -4.07 10.73 -3.93
N LYS A 120 -2.78 10.90 -3.70
CA LYS A 120 -1.76 10.84 -4.77
C LYS A 120 -1.67 9.46 -5.40
N ALA A 121 -1.97 8.40 -4.65
CA ALA A 121 -2.04 7.04 -5.16
C ALA A 121 -3.37 6.73 -5.87
N GLY A 122 -4.32 7.65 -5.86
CA GLY A 122 -5.62 7.49 -6.52
C GLY A 122 -6.71 6.86 -5.64
N TYR A 123 -6.47 6.74 -4.35
CA TYR A 123 -7.45 6.14 -3.42
C TYR A 123 -8.61 7.09 -3.12
#